data_0f7022748d825e09ff836d45d14241c9
#
_entry.id   0f7022748d825e09ff836d45d14241c9
#
_cell.length_a   1.000
_cell.length_b   1.000
_cell.length_c   1.000
_cell.angle_alpha   90.00
_cell.angle_beta   90.00
_cell.angle_gamma   90.00
#
_symmetry.space_group_name_H-M   'P 1'
#
loop_
_entity.id
_entity.type
_entity.pdbx_description
1 polymer ?
#
loop_
_entity_poly.entity_id
_entity_poly.type
_entity_poly.pdbx_seq_one_letter_code
_entity_poly.pdbx_strand_id
1 'polypeptide(L)'
;MKLVTHETQELVDWRQGVATRMIASALTGSVQLCIFEQFCEPGLGAPTHMHAVEEVLTVVEGRAEIWVGNEKTIAGGGHSVIIPAGARHGFRNIADKGLLHMRATLASSIFEASYDDRAEQSRRYVPPA
;
A
#
# COMPACT_ATOMS: atom_id res chain seq x y z
N MET A 1 6.67 -24.02 6.41
CA MET A 1 6.16 -23.25 5.25
C MET A 1 4.74 -22.77 5.57
N LYS A 2 4.44 -21.53 5.19
CA LYS A 2 3.09 -20.97 5.36
C LYS A 2 2.57 -20.55 4.00
N LEU A 3 1.42 -21.11 3.63
CA LEU A 3 0.74 -20.75 2.38
C LEU A 3 -0.39 -19.78 2.71
N VAL A 4 -0.39 -18.64 2.02
CA VAL A 4 -1.46 -17.65 2.15
C VAL A 4 -2.25 -17.61 0.85
N THR A 5 -3.54 -17.90 0.94
CA THR A 5 -4.45 -17.77 -0.18
C THR A 5 -5.00 -16.35 -0.17
N HIS A 6 -4.65 -15.53 -1.18
CA HIS A 6 -5.01 -14.12 -1.19
C HIS A 6 -6.52 -13.88 -1.07
N GLU A 7 -7.30 -14.66 -1.80
CA GLU A 7 -8.76 -14.52 -1.87
C GLU A 7 -9.46 -14.75 -0.53
N THR A 8 -8.81 -15.46 0.39
CA THR A 8 -9.38 -15.73 1.72
C THR A 8 -9.00 -14.68 2.75
N GLN A 9 -8.12 -13.75 2.41
CA GLN A 9 -7.77 -12.63 3.28
C GLN A 9 -8.86 -11.57 3.21
N GLU A 10 -9.19 -10.98 4.34
CA GLU A 10 -10.22 -9.95 4.44
C GLU A 10 -9.88 -8.74 3.57
N LEU A 11 -10.85 -8.32 2.76
CA LEU A 11 -10.74 -7.12 1.95
C LEU A 11 -11.43 -5.97 2.70
N VAL A 12 -10.67 -4.96 3.08
CA VAL A 12 -11.13 -3.88 3.94
C VAL A 12 -10.97 -2.54 3.21
N ASP A 13 -11.99 -1.71 3.22
CA ASP A 13 -11.88 -0.35 2.73
C ASP A 13 -11.09 0.48 3.74
N TRP A 14 -9.84 0.80 3.41
CA TRP A 14 -9.03 1.67 4.25
C TRP A 14 -9.51 3.12 4.18
N ARG A 15 -10.09 3.48 3.06
CA ARG A 15 -10.85 4.70 2.81
C ARG A 15 -11.80 4.42 1.67
N GLN A 16 -12.72 5.33 1.43
CA GLN A 16 -13.70 5.14 0.36
C GLN A 16 -12.99 4.88 -0.97
N GLY A 17 -13.37 3.82 -1.65
CA GLY A 17 -12.85 3.46 -2.97
C GLY A 17 -11.43 2.89 -2.96
N VAL A 18 -10.87 2.56 -1.80
CA VAL A 18 -9.54 1.95 -1.65
C VAL A 18 -9.67 0.68 -0.83
N ALA A 19 -9.88 -0.44 -1.50
CA ALA A 19 -10.00 -1.75 -0.87
C ALA A 19 -8.62 -2.37 -0.68
N THR A 20 -8.32 -2.81 0.53
CA THR A 20 -7.00 -3.32 0.91
C THR A 20 -7.11 -4.70 1.52
N ARG A 21 -6.20 -5.61 1.16
CA ARG A 21 -6.04 -6.86 1.89
C ARG A 21 -4.58 -7.15 2.19
N MET A 22 -4.35 -7.60 3.42
CA MET A 22 -3.03 -7.96 3.91
C MET A 22 -2.69 -9.37 3.41
N ILE A 23 -1.61 -9.51 2.66
CA ILE A 23 -1.18 -10.80 2.12
C ILE A 23 -0.20 -11.47 3.07
N ALA A 24 0.91 -10.80 3.35
CA ALA A 24 1.92 -11.30 4.29
C ALA A 24 2.21 -10.22 5.32
N SER A 25 2.09 -10.58 6.58
CA SER A 25 2.37 -9.67 7.69
C SER A 25 2.52 -10.49 8.97
N ALA A 26 2.70 -9.82 10.09
CA ALA A 26 2.69 -10.47 11.40
C ALA A 26 1.39 -11.28 11.62
N LEU A 27 0.27 -10.85 11.02
CA LEU A 27 -1.01 -11.57 11.13
C LEU A 27 -1.01 -12.94 10.45
N THR A 28 -0.24 -13.09 9.37
CA THR A 28 -0.12 -14.34 8.63
C THR A 28 1.18 -15.08 8.93
N GLY A 29 2.00 -14.52 9.83
CA GLY A 29 3.21 -15.17 10.34
C GLY A 29 4.51 -14.74 9.65
N SER A 30 4.49 -13.66 8.90
CA SER A 30 5.73 -13.03 8.41
C SER A 30 6.46 -12.37 9.57
N VAL A 31 7.79 -12.42 9.55
CA VAL A 31 8.63 -11.91 10.65
C VAL A 31 9.26 -10.57 10.30
N GLN A 32 9.58 -10.33 9.03
CA GLN A 32 10.34 -9.16 8.59
C GLN A 32 9.65 -8.33 7.51
N LEU A 33 8.59 -8.84 6.91
CA LEU A 33 7.95 -8.20 5.76
C LEU A 33 6.45 -8.03 5.97
N CYS A 34 5.94 -6.93 5.43
CA CYS A 34 4.51 -6.73 5.25
C CYS A 34 4.26 -6.55 3.76
N ILE A 35 3.38 -7.36 3.20
CA ILE A 35 2.95 -7.25 1.81
C ILE A 35 1.42 -7.14 1.80
N PHE A 36 0.91 -6.13 1.15
CA PHE A 36 -0.53 -5.98 0.95
C PHE A 36 -0.83 -5.49 -0.46
N GLU A 37 -2.07 -5.63 -0.86
CA GLU A 37 -2.52 -5.11 -2.13
C GLU A 37 -3.72 -4.20 -1.94
N GLN A 38 -3.83 -3.24 -2.86
CA GLN A 38 -4.91 -2.27 -2.88
C GLN A 38 -5.53 -2.20 -4.27
N PHE A 39 -6.85 -2.06 -4.26
CA PHE A 39 -7.64 -1.84 -5.46
C PHE A 39 -8.29 -0.49 -5.32
N CYS A 40 -7.89 0.46 -6.16
CA CYS A 40 -8.29 1.86 -6.03
C CYS A 40 -9.15 2.30 -7.20
N GLU A 41 -10.28 2.92 -6.90
CA GLU A 41 -11.14 3.54 -7.91
C GLU A 41 -10.44 4.76 -8.54
N PRO A 42 -10.90 5.22 -9.73
CA PRO A 42 -10.31 6.39 -10.38
C PRO A 42 -10.23 7.61 -9.46
N GLY A 43 -9.08 8.26 -9.46
CA GLY A 43 -8.79 9.45 -8.65
C GLY A 43 -8.36 9.15 -7.22
N LEU A 44 -8.46 7.90 -6.76
CA LEU A 44 -8.22 7.52 -5.37
C LEU A 44 -6.94 6.70 -5.20
N GLY A 45 -6.45 6.65 -3.98
CA GLY A 45 -5.22 5.93 -3.64
C GLY A 45 -4.81 6.18 -2.20
N ALA A 46 -3.53 6.34 -1.96
CA ALA A 46 -2.97 6.62 -0.66
C ALA A 46 -2.54 8.10 -0.60
N PRO A 47 -3.08 8.89 0.33
CA PRO A 47 -2.64 10.28 0.52
C PRO A 47 -1.21 10.31 1.05
N THR A 48 -0.60 11.49 1.07
CA THR A 48 0.78 11.64 1.52
C THR A 48 0.97 11.12 2.94
N HIS A 49 1.93 10.24 3.10
CA HIS A 49 2.29 9.59 4.36
C HIS A 49 3.74 9.17 4.34
N MET A 50 4.22 8.66 5.45
CA MET A 50 5.56 8.08 5.55
C MET A 50 5.55 6.82 6.40
N HIS A 51 6.51 5.96 6.14
CA HIS A 51 6.84 4.80 6.97
C HIS A 51 8.24 4.96 7.53
N ALA A 52 8.49 4.38 8.70
CA ALA A 52 9.83 4.34 9.30
C ALA A 52 10.77 3.36 8.58
N VAL A 53 10.26 2.58 7.64
CA VAL A 53 11.00 1.53 6.91
C VAL A 53 10.89 1.76 5.41
N GLU A 54 11.77 1.10 4.66
CA GLU A 54 11.74 1.11 3.20
C GLU A 54 10.47 0.43 2.69
N GLU A 55 9.92 0.98 1.60
CA GLU A 55 8.78 0.41 0.89
C GLU A 55 9.07 0.27 -0.60
N VAL A 56 8.54 -0.77 -1.19
CA VAL A 56 8.47 -0.89 -2.65
C VAL A 56 6.99 -0.90 -3.05
N LEU A 57 6.60 0.10 -3.85
CA LEU A 57 5.27 0.16 -4.46
C LEU A 57 5.33 -0.42 -5.86
N THR A 58 4.51 -1.41 -6.13
CA THR A 58 4.42 -2.06 -7.45
C THR A 58 3.05 -1.81 -8.04
N VAL A 59 3.02 -1.31 -9.28
CA VAL A 59 1.79 -1.28 -10.07
C VAL A 59 1.64 -2.63 -10.74
N VAL A 60 0.60 -3.37 -10.35
CA VAL A 60 0.29 -4.67 -10.95
C VAL A 60 -0.52 -4.47 -12.22
N GLU A 61 -1.54 -3.61 -12.15
CA GLU A 61 -2.41 -3.30 -13.28
C GLU A 61 -2.97 -1.89 -13.15
N GLY A 62 -3.07 -1.20 -14.26
CA GLY A 62 -3.57 0.18 -14.29
C GLY A 62 -2.45 1.19 -14.40
N ARG A 63 -2.76 2.44 -14.07
CA ARG A 63 -1.80 3.55 -14.13
C ARG A 63 -1.93 4.41 -12.88
N ALA A 64 -0.82 4.68 -12.27
CA ALA A 64 -0.75 5.49 -11.04
C ALA A 64 0.15 6.70 -11.23
N GLU A 65 -0.24 7.83 -10.67
CA GLU A 65 0.70 8.90 -10.34
C GLU A 65 1.27 8.57 -8.95
N ILE A 66 2.58 8.54 -8.85
CA ILE A 66 3.28 8.26 -7.60
C ILE A 66 4.19 9.44 -7.30
N TRP A 67 4.18 9.95 -6.07
CA TRP A 67 5.09 11.00 -5.64
C TRP A 67 5.91 10.55 -4.43
N VAL A 68 7.17 10.94 -4.43
CA VAL A 68 8.12 10.71 -3.34
C VAL A 68 8.86 12.03 -3.12
N GLY A 69 8.61 12.69 -1.98
CA GLY A 69 9.12 14.03 -1.75
C GLY A 69 8.61 14.98 -2.83
N ASN A 70 9.54 15.64 -3.53
CA ASN A 70 9.23 16.57 -4.61
C ASN A 70 9.19 15.92 -5.99
N GLU A 71 9.48 14.64 -6.09
CA GLU A 71 9.48 13.93 -7.37
C GLU A 71 8.13 13.30 -7.64
N LYS A 72 7.73 13.29 -8.89
CA LYS A 72 6.50 12.62 -9.35
C LYS A 72 6.80 11.80 -10.58
N THR A 73 6.12 10.66 -10.70
CA THR A 73 6.19 9.82 -11.89
C THR A 73 4.82 9.22 -12.19
N ILE A 74 4.64 8.77 -13.41
CA ILE A 74 3.52 7.96 -13.81
C ILE A 74 4.04 6.56 -14.06
N ALA A 75 3.44 5.58 -13.40
CA ALA A 75 3.84 4.17 -13.50
C ALA A 75 2.64 3.34 -13.95
N GLY A 76 2.90 2.41 -14.84
CA GLY A 76 1.92 1.44 -15.30
C GLY A 76 2.24 0.04 -14.79
N GLY A 77 1.44 -0.94 -15.19
CA GLY A 77 1.65 -2.34 -14.82
C GLY A 77 3.07 -2.81 -15.14
N GLY A 78 3.70 -3.47 -14.17
CA GLY A 78 5.08 -3.93 -14.30
C GLY A 78 6.14 -2.94 -13.84
N HIS A 79 5.75 -1.80 -13.26
CA HIS A 79 6.68 -0.84 -12.68
C HIS A 79 6.66 -0.90 -11.16
N SER A 80 7.84 -0.71 -10.55
CA SER A 80 7.98 -0.56 -9.11
C SER A 80 8.74 0.71 -8.77
N VAL A 81 8.34 1.36 -7.68
CA VAL A 81 9.02 2.53 -7.13
C VAL A 81 9.58 2.16 -5.77
N ILE A 82 10.86 2.40 -5.58
CA ILE A 82 11.53 2.16 -4.30
C ILE A 82 11.47 3.46 -3.49
N ILE A 83 10.87 3.38 -2.30
CA ILE A 83 10.64 4.52 -1.44
C ILE A 83 11.52 4.39 -0.20
N PRO A 84 12.47 5.33 0.00
CA PRO A 84 13.33 5.29 1.19
C PRO A 84 12.54 5.42 2.49
N ALA A 85 13.06 4.83 3.55
CA ALA A 85 12.51 5.02 4.90
C ALA A 85 12.40 6.52 5.22
N GLY A 86 11.27 6.93 5.77
CA GLY A 86 11.02 8.30 6.18
C GLY A 86 10.64 9.27 5.05
N ALA A 87 10.65 8.82 3.78
CA ALA A 87 10.25 9.70 2.67
C ALA A 87 8.72 9.84 2.62
N ARG A 88 8.27 11.09 2.50
CA ARG A 88 6.84 11.37 2.33
C ARG A 88 6.42 11.01 0.91
N HIS A 89 5.38 10.23 0.77
CA HIS A 89 4.96 9.69 -0.51
C HIS A 89 3.47 9.39 -0.54
N GLY A 90 2.98 9.12 -1.72
CA GLY A 90 1.61 8.70 -1.95
C GLY A 90 1.40 8.32 -3.41
N PHE A 91 0.19 7.92 -3.73
CA PHE A 91 -0.18 7.60 -5.11
C PHE A 91 -1.67 7.75 -5.32
N ARG A 92 -2.08 7.84 -6.58
CA ARG A 92 -3.49 7.82 -6.96
C ARG A 92 -3.68 7.18 -8.33
N ASN A 93 -4.84 6.61 -8.53
CA ASN A 93 -5.27 6.10 -9.82
C ASN A 93 -5.56 7.29 -10.77
N ILE A 94 -4.85 7.36 -11.88
CA ILE A 94 -5.03 8.45 -12.86
C ILE A 94 -5.86 8.03 -14.09
N ALA A 95 -6.35 6.80 -14.13
CA ALA A 95 -7.23 6.35 -15.22
C ALA A 95 -8.63 6.95 -15.05
N ASP A 96 -9.32 7.16 -16.17
CA ASP A 96 -10.70 7.66 -16.16
C ASP A 96 -11.69 6.59 -15.70
N LYS A 97 -11.32 5.33 -15.84
CA LYS A 97 -12.15 4.17 -15.46
C LYS A 97 -11.27 2.97 -15.19
N GLY A 98 -11.81 2.04 -14.41
CA GLY A 98 -11.12 0.81 -14.03
C GLY A 98 -10.32 0.97 -12.74
N LEU A 99 -10.09 -0.15 -12.08
CA LEU A 99 -9.36 -0.18 -10.82
C LEU A 99 -7.86 -0.14 -11.06
N LEU A 100 -7.15 0.56 -10.18
CA LEU A 100 -5.71 0.46 -10.05
C LEU A 100 -5.40 -0.65 -9.06
N HIS A 101 -4.63 -1.65 -9.48
CA HIS A 101 -4.15 -2.71 -8.61
C HIS A 101 -2.70 -2.43 -8.23
N MET A 102 -2.49 -2.13 -6.97
CA MET A 102 -1.17 -1.86 -6.37
C MET A 102 -0.78 -2.99 -5.42
N ARG A 103 0.52 -3.22 -5.32
CA ARG A 103 1.09 -4.07 -4.27
C ARG A 103 2.16 -3.27 -3.55
N ALA A 104 2.12 -3.31 -2.23
CA ALA A 104 3.10 -2.67 -1.36
C ALA A 104 3.88 -3.72 -0.58
N THR A 105 5.19 -3.53 -0.48
CA THR A 105 6.08 -4.36 0.31
C THR A 105 6.87 -3.45 1.25
N LEU A 106 6.73 -3.67 2.55
CA LEU A 106 7.41 -2.91 3.60
C LEU A 106 8.39 -3.79 4.35
N ALA A 107 9.52 -3.22 4.75
CA ALA A 107 10.57 -3.91 5.51
C ALA A 107 10.23 -3.94 7.02
N SER A 108 9.02 -4.31 7.34
CA SER A 108 8.50 -4.53 8.69
C SER A 108 7.31 -5.48 8.58
N SER A 109 7.15 -6.38 9.51
CA SER A 109 6.00 -7.30 9.51
C SER A 109 4.69 -6.63 9.98
N ILE A 110 4.79 -5.42 10.55
CA ILE A 110 3.65 -4.66 11.05
C ILE A 110 3.51 -3.40 10.21
N PHE A 111 2.32 -3.18 9.64
CA PHE A 111 2.02 -1.95 8.92
C PHE A 111 1.87 -0.79 9.91
N GLU A 112 2.59 0.28 9.66
CA GLU A 112 2.43 1.57 10.35
C GLU A 112 2.67 2.69 9.34
N ALA A 113 1.89 3.76 9.45
CA ALA A 113 2.02 4.94 8.61
C ALA A 113 1.70 6.20 9.40
N SER A 114 2.44 7.27 9.10
CA SER A 114 2.14 8.62 9.59
C SER A 114 1.61 9.44 8.42
N TYR A 115 0.35 9.85 8.49
CA TYR A 115 -0.31 10.61 7.44
C TYR A 115 -0.17 12.12 7.68
N ASP A 116 -0.01 12.88 6.61
CA ASP A 116 -0.03 14.35 6.67
C ASP A 116 -1.44 14.85 7.04
N ASP A 117 -2.47 14.20 6.50
CA ASP A 117 -3.86 14.46 6.87
C ASP A 117 -4.19 13.76 8.19
N ARG A 118 -4.41 14.54 9.25
CA ARG A 118 -4.73 14.03 10.57
C ARG A 118 -6.10 13.37 10.66
N ALA A 119 -6.96 13.57 9.68
CA ALA A 119 -8.26 12.91 9.61
C ALA A 119 -8.14 11.46 9.12
N GLU A 120 -7.00 11.09 8.51
CA GLU A 120 -6.75 9.72 8.09
C GLU A 120 -6.61 8.79 9.29
N GLN A 121 -7.29 7.65 9.20
CA GLN A 121 -7.24 6.66 10.28
C GLN A 121 -5.88 5.94 10.29
N SER A 122 -5.21 5.96 11.45
CA SER A 122 -4.04 5.13 11.68
C SER A 122 -4.45 3.66 11.84
N ARG A 123 -3.65 2.77 11.26
CA ARG A 123 -3.85 1.33 11.33
C ARG A 123 -2.57 0.66 11.74
N ARG A 124 -2.71 -0.35 12.57
CA ARG A 124 -1.57 -1.15 13.00
C ARG A 124 -2.04 -2.59 13.19
N TYR A 125 -1.61 -3.44 12.28
CA TYR A 125 -2.04 -4.84 12.26
C TYR A 125 -1.07 -5.68 13.09
N VAL A 126 -1.46 -5.95 14.34
CA VAL A 126 -0.67 -6.73 15.30
C VAL A 126 -1.45 -7.99 15.63
N PRO A 127 -0.78 -9.15 15.72
CA PRO A 127 -1.45 -10.36 16.17
C PRO A 127 -2.01 -10.19 17.59
N PRO A 128 -3.11 -10.86 17.91
CA PRO A 128 -3.60 -10.90 19.29
C PRO A 128 -2.54 -11.46 20.22
N ALA A 129 -2.53 -10.97 21.45
CA ALA A 129 -1.60 -11.44 22.49
C ALA A 129 -1.91 -12.87 22.90
#